data_46e576d44df1c9346181ce771dbff8db
#
_entry.id   46e576d44df1c9346181ce771dbff8db
#
_cell.length_a   1.000
_cell.length_b   1.000
_cell.length_c   1.000
_cell.angle_alpha   90.00
_cell.angle_beta   90.00
_cell.angle_gamma   90.00
#
_symmetry.space_group_name_H-M   'P 1'
#
loop_
_entity.id
_entity.type
_entity.pdbx_description
1 polymer ?
#
loop_
_entity_poly.entity_id
_entity_poly.type
_entity_poly.pdbx_seq_one_letter_code
_entity_poly.pdbx_strand_id
1 'polypeptide(L)'
;MGENDKITLLAPCTPTKIIALWNNFYALAEKQGNEIPQAPYYFIKPSSCVVGIGAAIIPPASYQGRIFYEGELGIVIGKKCKEIDVSQAEDYIFGYT
;
A
#
# COMPACT_ATOMS: atom_id res chain seq x y z
N MET A 1 13.74 34.16 10.22
CA MET A 1 13.04 32.88 10.03
C MET A 1 12.37 32.56 11.35
N GLY A 2 11.04 32.57 11.37
CA GLY A 2 10.25 32.43 12.59
C GLY A 2 10.30 30.99 13.12
N GLU A 3 10.29 30.85 14.42
CA GLU A 3 10.43 29.61 15.21
C GLU A 3 9.28 28.61 15.11
N ASN A 4 8.36 28.72 14.13
CA ASN A 4 7.12 27.93 14.11
C ASN A 4 6.65 27.44 12.73
N ASP A 5 7.51 27.38 11.72
CA ASP A 5 7.11 26.77 10.44
C ASP A 5 7.11 25.24 10.56
N LYS A 6 6.01 24.69 11.10
CA LYS A 6 5.80 23.25 11.16
C LYS A 6 5.54 22.73 9.75
N ILE A 7 6.50 22.01 9.19
CA ILE A 7 6.31 21.27 7.95
C ILE A 7 5.39 20.08 8.23
N THR A 8 4.29 19.99 7.49
CA THR A 8 3.41 18.84 7.53
C THR A 8 3.70 17.95 6.32
N LEU A 9 4.12 16.72 6.55
CA LEU A 9 4.29 15.74 5.50
C LEU A 9 2.93 15.21 5.07
N LEU A 10 2.64 15.32 3.80
CA LEU A 10 1.46 14.74 3.18
C LEU A 10 1.74 13.31 2.73
N ALA A 11 0.69 12.62 2.22
CA ALA A 11 0.87 11.35 1.54
C ALA A 11 1.83 11.50 0.35
N PRO A 12 2.67 10.49 0.06
CA PRO A 12 3.71 10.59 -0.97
C PRO A 12 3.14 10.75 -2.39
N CYS A 13 1.91 10.33 -2.60
CA CYS A 13 1.21 10.46 -3.87
C CYS A 13 -0.31 10.49 -3.68
N THR A 14 -1.02 10.85 -4.75
CA THR A 14 -2.48 10.78 -4.82
C THR A 14 -2.89 9.73 -5.84
N PRO A 15 -2.96 8.44 -5.46
CA PRO A 15 -3.24 7.36 -6.38
C PRO A 15 -4.70 7.36 -6.82
N THR A 16 -4.95 6.98 -8.06
CA THR A 16 -6.31 6.74 -8.56
C THR A 16 -6.85 5.36 -8.18
N LYS A 17 -5.96 4.41 -7.91
CA LYS A 17 -6.27 3.07 -7.38
C LYS A 17 -5.10 2.55 -6.56
N ILE A 18 -5.42 1.68 -5.62
CA ILE A 18 -4.44 0.96 -4.82
C ILE A 18 -4.77 -0.52 -4.94
N ILE A 19 -3.78 -1.30 -5.35
CA ILE A 19 -3.89 -2.75 -5.45
C ILE A 19 -3.03 -3.32 -4.32
N ALA A 20 -3.65 -3.99 -3.36
CA ALA A 20 -2.96 -4.64 -2.27
C ALA A 20 -2.88 -6.14 -2.54
N LEU A 21 -1.72 -6.74 -2.23
CA LEU A 21 -1.53 -8.17 -2.31
C LEU A 21 -1.84 -8.82 -0.96
N TRP A 22 -2.40 -10.03 -1.00
CA TRP A 22 -2.64 -10.82 0.19
C TRP A 22 -1.78 -12.07 0.17
N ASN A 23 -1.27 -12.45 1.35
CA ASN A 23 -0.50 -13.69 1.56
C ASN A 23 0.74 -13.83 0.62
N ASN A 24 1.41 -12.71 0.33
CA ASN A 24 2.55 -12.66 -0.57
C ASN A 24 3.91 -12.70 0.15
N PHE A 25 3.94 -12.71 1.48
CA PHE A 25 5.16 -12.90 2.29
C PHE A 25 5.29 -14.35 2.72
N TYR A 26 6.23 -15.09 2.14
CA TYR A 26 6.43 -16.52 2.39
C TYR A 26 6.58 -16.87 3.87
N ALA A 27 7.43 -16.14 4.59
CA ALA A 27 7.67 -16.38 6.01
C ALA A 27 6.40 -16.18 6.87
N LEU A 28 5.53 -15.25 6.50
CA LEU A 28 4.27 -15.02 7.20
C LEU A 28 3.26 -16.12 6.87
N ALA A 29 3.15 -16.51 5.59
CA ALA A 29 2.28 -17.59 5.15
C ALA A 29 2.62 -18.89 5.89
N GLU A 30 3.90 -19.26 5.93
CA GLU A 30 4.39 -20.44 6.65
C GLU A 30 4.04 -20.39 8.14
N LYS A 31 4.30 -19.26 8.80
CA LYS A 31 3.98 -19.05 10.22
C LYS A 31 2.49 -19.18 10.53
N GLN A 32 1.64 -18.79 9.59
CA GLN A 32 0.18 -18.85 9.73
C GLN A 32 -0.41 -20.17 9.24
N GLY A 33 0.39 -21.07 8.66
CA GLY A 33 -0.08 -22.31 8.07
C GLY A 33 -0.89 -22.11 6.78
N ASN A 34 -0.69 -20.98 6.11
CA ASN A 34 -1.34 -20.70 4.83
C ASN A 34 -0.55 -21.32 3.68
N GLU A 35 -1.26 -21.84 2.69
CA GLU A 35 -0.65 -22.23 1.42
C GLU A 35 -0.18 -21.00 0.64
N ILE A 36 0.98 -21.13 -0.01
CA ILE A 36 1.50 -20.07 -0.88
C ILE A 36 0.70 -20.06 -2.18
N PRO A 37 0.10 -18.92 -2.56
CA PRO A 37 -0.70 -18.83 -3.77
C PRO A 37 0.16 -19.07 -5.02
N GLN A 38 -0.37 -19.84 -5.99
CA GLN A 38 0.27 -20.03 -7.29
C GLN A 38 0.24 -18.77 -8.17
N ALA A 39 -0.71 -17.87 -7.93
CA ALA A 39 -0.85 -16.56 -8.55
C ALA A 39 -1.15 -15.53 -7.47
N PRO A 40 -0.76 -14.25 -7.67
CA PRO A 40 -1.02 -13.22 -6.67
C PRO A 40 -2.51 -13.05 -6.37
N TYR A 41 -2.88 -13.13 -5.09
CA TYR A 41 -4.19 -12.70 -4.63
C TYR A 41 -4.15 -11.21 -4.36
N TYR A 42 -5.09 -10.47 -4.91
CA TYR A 42 -5.12 -9.02 -4.74
C TYR A 42 -6.54 -8.53 -4.43
N PHE A 43 -6.58 -7.37 -3.81
CA PHE A 43 -7.81 -6.62 -3.58
C PHE A 43 -7.57 -5.13 -3.81
N ILE A 44 -8.64 -4.38 -4.03
CA ILE A 44 -8.56 -2.96 -4.32
C ILE A 44 -8.93 -2.18 -3.07
N LYS A 45 -8.07 -1.25 -2.69
CA LYS A 45 -8.36 -0.22 -1.69
C LYS A 45 -8.78 1.07 -2.41
N PRO A 46 -9.83 1.77 -1.95
CA PRO A 46 -10.20 3.07 -2.53
C PRO A 46 -9.11 4.12 -2.25
N SER A 47 -8.97 5.09 -3.15
CA SER A 47 -8.02 6.19 -2.99
C SER A 47 -8.24 7.02 -1.72
N SER A 48 -9.46 7.03 -1.21
CA SER A 48 -9.82 7.69 0.06
C SER A 48 -9.17 7.05 1.31
N CYS A 49 -8.56 5.88 1.18
CA CYS A 49 -7.80 5.24 2.27
C CYS A 49 -6.42 5.86 2.50
N VAL A 50 -5.94 6.72 1.58
CA VAL A 50 -4.61 7.34 1.70
C VAL A 50 -4.66 8.48 2.69
N VAL A 51 -3.77 8.44 3.67
CA VAL A 51 -3.59 9.49 4.67
C VAL A 51 -2.12 9.88 4.76
N GLY A 52 -1.84 11.08 5.21
CA GLY A 52 -0.47 11.56 5.42
C GLY A 52 0.16 11.01 6.71
N ILE A 53 1.46 11.21 6.84
CA ILE A 53 2.21 10.81 8.03
C ILE A 53 1.65 11.52 9.27
N GLY A 54 1.42 10.74 10.33
CA GLY A 54 0.88 11.24 11.58
C GLY A 54 -0.64 11.45 11.61
N ALA A 55 -1.34 11.18 10.52
CA ALA A 55 -2.80 11.18 10.51
C ALA A 55 -3.34 9.97 11.29
N ALA A 56 -4.48 10.17 11.97
CA ALA A 56 -5.13 9.09 12.70
C ALA A 56 -5.88 8.15 11.75
N ILE A 57 -5.74 6.83 11.99
CA ILE A 57 -6.58 5.82 11.37
C ILE A 57 -7.87 5.72 12.19
N ILE A 58 -8.99 6.05 11.57
CA ILE A 58 -10.30 6.10 12.26
C ILE A 58 -11.11 4.87 11.85
N PRO A 59 -11.37 3.93 12.78
CA PRO A 59 -12.23 2.79 12.50
C PRO A 59 -13.67 3.24 12.21
N PRO A 60 -14.40 2.51 11.33
CA PRO A 60 -15.84 2.76 11.20
C PRO A 60 -16.57 2.58 12.53
N ALA A 61 -17.48 3.49 12.86
CA ALA A 61 -18.21 3.45 14.14
C ALA A 61 -19.04 2.17 14.35
N SER A 62 -19.43 1.53 13.25
CA SER A 62 -20.18 0.25 13.25
C SER A 62 -19.29 -0.98 13.43
N TYR A 63 -17.96 -0.84 13.37
CA TYR A 63 -17.04 -1.98 13.44
C TYR A 63 -16.57 -2.21 14.88
N GLN A 64 -16.84 -3.40 15.39
CA GLN A 64 -16.45 -3.84 16.74
C GLN A 64 -15.37 -4.92 16.74
N GLY A 65 -14.81 -5.25 15.56
CA GLY A 65 -13.80 -6.26 15.39
C GLY A 65 -12.38 -5.80 15.70
N ARG A 66 -11.41 -6.69 15.50
CA ARG A 66 -10.00 -6.36 15.65
C ARG A 66 -9.51 -5.57 14.44
N ILE A 67 -8.67 -4.58 14.68
CA ILE A 67 -7.94 -3.83 13.65
C ILE A 67 -6.50 -4.32 13.64
N PHE A 68 -6.02 -4.66 12.45
CA PHE A 68 -4.64 -5.04 12.22
C PHE A 68 -3.95 -3.92 11.46
N TYR A 69 -2.68 -3.71 11.75
CA TYR A 69 -1.79 -2.87 10.97
C TYR A 69 -0.62 -3.71 10.49
N GLU A 70 -0.11 -3.41 9.31
CA GLU A 70 0.95 -4.16 8.66
C GLU A 70 1.96 -3.18 8.07
N GLY A 71 3.25 -3.58 8.09
CA GLY A 71 4.30 -2.86 7.38
C GLY A 71 4.38 -3.38 5.94
N GLU A 72 4.06 -2.53 4.98
CA GLU A 72 3.96 -2.87 3.58
C GLU A 72 4.96 -2.08 2.75
N LEU A 73 5.48 -2.70 1.67
CA LEU A 73 6.24 -2.00 0.65
C LEU A 73 5.26 -1.51 -0.43
N GLY A 74 5.10 -0.20 -0.52
CA GLY A 74 4.33 0.42 -1.59
C GLY A 74 5.17 0.63 -2.85
N ILE A 75 4.68 0.20 -4.01
CA ILE A 75 5.28 0.46 -5.33
C ILE A 75 4.40 1.48 -6.04
N VAL A 76 4.97 2.65 -6.33
CA VAL A 76 4.27 3.72 -7.04
C VAL A 76 4.52 3.58 -8.54
N ILE A 77 3.45 3.36 -9.31
CA ILE A 77 3.52 3.25 -10.77
C ILE A 77 3.54 4.64 -11.39
N GLY A 78 4.57 4.94 -12.19
CA GLY A 78 4.80 6.26 -12.78
C GLY A 78 4.31 6.41 -14.23
N LYS A 79 4.08 5.31 -14.93
CA LYS A 79 3.67 5.32 -16.34
C LYS A 79 2.52 4.36 -16.56
N LYS A 80 1.58 4.74 -17.41
CA LYS A 80 0.49 3.83 -17.83
C LYS A 80 1.08 2.64 -18.58
N CYS A 81 0.70 1.42 -18.16
CA CYS A 81 1.15 0.19 -18.80
C CYS A 81 0.02 -0.84 -18.86
N LYS A 82 0.15 -1.78 -19.79
CA LYS A 82 -0.72 -2.93 -19.95
C LYS A 82 0.06 -4.03 -20.67
N GLU A 83 -0.05 -5.26 -20.15
CA GLU A 83 0.54 -6.45 -20.80
C GLU A 83 2.03 -6.29 -21.14
N ILE A 84 2.80 -5.74 -20.20
CA ILE A 84 4.25 -5.57 -20.33
C ILE A 84 4.98 -6.82 -19.85
N ASP A 85 6.16 -7.07 -20.40
CA ASP A 85 7.04 -8.13 -19.93
C ASP A 85 7.62 -7.81 -18.54
N VAL A 86 7.90 -8.85 -17.75
CA VAL A 86 8.51 -8.72 -16.43
C VAL A 86 9.82 -7.94 -16.49
N SER A 87 10.63 -8.17 -17.55
CA SER A 87 11.90 -7.46 -17.78
C SER A 87 11.76 -5.95 -17.95
N GLN A 88 10.57 -5.48 -18.26
CA GLN A 88 10.28 -4.05 -18.47
C GLN A 88 9.60 -3.40 -17.24
N ALA A 89 9.24 -4.19 -16.22
CA ALA A 89 8.43 -3.72 -15.10
C ALA A 89 9.07 -2.52 -14.38
N GLU A 90 10.38 -2.52 -14.19
CA GLU A 90 11.11 -1.46 -13.51
C GLU A 90 11.01 -0.10 -14.22
N ASP A 91 10.89 -0.09 -15.54
CA ASP A 91 10.77 1.14 -16.34
C ASP A 91 9.48 1.91 -16.07
N TYR A 92 8.50 1.27 -15.43
CA TYR A 92 7.18 1.84 -15.11
C TYR A 92 7.04 2.23 -13.65
N ILE A 93 8.03 1.92 -12.81
CA ILE A 93 8.04 2.29 -11.40
C ILE A 93 8.52 3.74 -11.27
N PHE A 94 7.74 4.54 -10.54
CA PHE A 94 8.15 5.90 -10.14
C PHE A 94 9.03 5.87 -8.89
N GLY A 95 8.69 5.00 -7.93
CA GLY A 95 9.40 4.89 -6.66
C GLY A 95 8.69 3.97 -5.70
N TYR A 96 9.18 3.98 -4.46
CA TYR A 96 8.73 3.12 -3.38
C TYR A 96 8.38 3.94 -2.14
N THR A 97 7.48 3.41 -1.32
CA THR A 97 7.07 4.01 -0.05
C THR A 97 6.71 2.93 0.98
#